data_156901c278e320307297d95830ec3af2
#
_entry.id   156901c278e320307297d95830ec3af2
#
_cell.length_a   1.000
_cell.length_b   1.000
_cell.length_c   1.000
_cell.angle_alpha   90.00
_cell.angle_beta   90.00
_cell.angle_gamma   90.00
#
_symmetry.space_group_name_H-M   'P 1'
#
loop_
_entity.id
_entity.type
_entity.pdbx_description
1 polymer ?
#
loop_
_entity_poly.entity_id
_entity_poly.type
_entity_poly.pdbx_seq_one_letter_code
_entity_poly.pdbx_strand_id
1 'polypeptide(L)'
;MLGEVLRERNYIVTPLDIHAGQYDDSVTPVIYNGQKIPFADKSFDTGILLTILHHTNNQEEIISEAARVCRQLIIMEDIYSTQLQKYYTFFLDSFVNMFYSPCPHTNRPDKDWKNLFFKLNLNLEAVYYKKLLGVKQVVYVLKGEK
;
A
#
# COMPACT_ATOMS: atom_id res chain seq x y z
N MET A 1 -11.29 12.15 -2.58
CA MET A 1 -10.34 11.01 -2.28
C MET A 1 -8.97 11.55 -1.86
N LEU A 2 -8.02 10.67 -1.37
CA LEU A 2 -6.70 11.15 -0.92
C LEU A 2 -5.95 11.96 -2.00
N GLY A 3 -6.01 11.52 -3.25
CA GLY A 3 -5.38 12.23 -4.37
C GLY A 3 -5.86 13.68 -4.54
N GLU A 4 -7.13 13.95 -4.34
CA GLU A 4 -7.71 15.30 -4.38
C GLU A 4 -7.19 16.16 -3.23
N VAL A 5 -7.22 15.63 -2.00
CA VAL A 5 -6.69 16.32 -0.82
C VAL A 5 -5.21 16.67 -0.98
N LEU A 6 -4.42 15.81 -1.61
CA LEU A 6 -3.01 16.09 -1.90
C LEU A 6 -2.87 17.17 -2.96
N ARG A 7 -3.67 17.14 -4.03
CA ARG A 7 -3.67 18.18 -5.08
C ARG A 7 -4.10 19.55 -4.54
N GLU A 8 -5.12 19.61 -3.68
CA GLU A 8 -5.53 20.83 -2.98
C GLU A 8 -4.39 21.43 -2.15
N ARG A 9 -3.46 20.60 -1.72
CA ARG A 9 -2.23 21.01 -1.01
C ARG A 9 -1.02 21.24 -1.94
N ASN A 10 -1.26 21.38 -3.24
CA ASN A 10 -0.26 21.62 -4.28
C ASN A 10 0.75 20.48 -4.49
N TYR A 11 0.41 19.23 -4.14
CA TYR A 11 1.22 18.08 -4.53
C TYR A 11 0.88 17.64 -5.95
N ILE A 12 1.90 17.28 -6.72
CA ILE A 12 1.72 16.63 -8.03
C ILE A 12 1.47 15.15 -7.75
N VAL A 13 0.28 14.66 -8.12
CA VAL A 13 -0.15 13.29 -7.84
C VAL A 13 -0.36 12.52 -9.14
N THR A 14 0.31 11.39 -9.27
CA THR A 14 0.15 10.43 -10.37
C THR A 14 -0.44 9.14 -9.80
N PRO A 15 -1.75 8.91 -9.95
CA PRO A 15 -2.35 7.65 -9.52
C PRO A 15 -1.98 6.51 -10.47
N LEU A 16 -1.85 5.30 -9.90
CA LEU A 16 -1.56 4.06 -10.63
C LEU A 16 -2.64 3.03 -10.33
N ASP A 17 -3.05 2.28 -11.34
CA ASP A 17 -3.93 1.12 -11.18
C ASP A 17 -3.57 0.02 -12.19
N ILE A 18 -3.99 -1.21 -11.89
CA ILE A 18 -3.87 -2.37 -12.79
C ILE A 18 -5.15 -2.59 -13.62
N HIS A 19 -6.24 -1.96 -13.24
CA HIS A 19 -7.53 -2.07 -13.91
C HIS A 19 -7.95 -0.73 -14.53
N ALA A 20 -8.41 -0.79 -15.77
CA ALA A 20 -9.13 0.32 -16.38
C ALA A 20 -10.56 0.31 -15.83
N GLY A 21 -10.82 1.10 -14.79
CA GLY A 21 -12.13 1.27 -14.19
C GLY A 21 -12.82 2.57 -14.65
N GLN A 22 -14.04 2.79 -14.18
CA GLN A 22 -14.67 4.10 -14.25
C GLN A 22 -14.12 4.97 -13.12
N TYR A 23 -13.24 5.87 -13.48
CA TYR A 23 -12.69 6.89 -12.57
C TYR A 23 -13.39 8.22 -12.86
N ASP A 24 -13.52 9.06 -11.86
CA ASP A 24 -13.93 10.45 -12.06
C ASP A 24 -12.86 11.14 -12.94
N ASP A 25 -13.29 11.95 -13.92
CA ASP A 25 -12.43 12.61 -14.91
C ASP A 25 -11.28 13.43 -14.28
N SER A 26 -11.44 13.80 -13.00
CA SER A 26 -10.39 14.50 -12.23
C SER A 26 -9.20 13.61 -11.86
N VAL A 27 -9.30 12.27 -11.95
CA VAL A 27 -8.31 11.31 -11.42
C VAL A 27 -8.16 10.11 -12.36
N THR A 28 -7.64 10.32 -13.57
CA THR A 28 -7.33 9.22 -14.47
C THR A 28 -6.01 8.57 -14.06
N PRO A 29 -5.99 7.31 -13.63
CA PRO A 29 -4.76 6.61 -13.28
C PRO A 29 -3.97 6.20 -14.52
N VAL A 30 -2.66 6.12 -14.36
CA VAL A 30 -1.82 5.40 -15.32
C VAL A 30 -2.04 3.91 -15.11
N ILE A 31 -2.52 3.23 -16.15
CA ILE A 31 -2.77 1.78 -16.10
C ILE A 31 -1.48 1.04 -16.44
N TYR A 32 -1.14 0.02 -15.64
CA TYR A 32 0.02 -0.82 -15.87
C TYR A 32 -0.32 -2.30 -15.64
N ASN A 33 0.60 -3.18 -16.00
CA ASN A 33 0.37 -4.63 -16.01
C ASN A 33 0.52 -5.33 -14.63
N GLY A 34 0.70 -4.56 -13.55
CA GLY A 34 0.92 -5.10 -12.20
C GLY A 34 2.34 -5.65 -11.96
N GLN A 35 3.23 -5.59 -12.94
CA GLN A 35 4.60 -6.10 -12.84
C GLN A 35 5.61 -4.94 -12.78
N LYS A 36 5.72 -4.17 -13.88
CA LYS A 36 6.68 -3.08 -13.98
C LYS A 36 5.96 -1.75 -14.07
N ILE A 37 6.25 -0.86 -13.12
CA ILE A 37 5.72 0.51 -13.10
C ILE A 37 6.38 1.30 -14.25
N PRO A 38 5.59 1.93 -15.17
CA PRO A 38 6.09 2.51 -16.40
C PRO A 38 6.78 3.87 -16.21
N PHE A 39 7.62 3.98 -15.19
CA PHE A 39 8.39 5.18 -14.87
C PHE A 39 9.85 4.83 -14.61
N ALA A 40 10.73 5.83 -14.78
CA ALA A 40 12.15 5.70 -14.50
C ALA A 40 12.42 5.57 -12.99
N ASP A 41 13.60 5.07 -12.64
CA ASP A 41 14.05 4.95 -11.26
C ASP A 41 14.06 6.35 -10.58
N LYS A 42 13.59 6.39 -9.34
CA LYS A 42 13.57 7.60 -8.50
C LYS A 42 12.90 8.83 -9.16
N SER A 43 11.94 8.58 -10.07
CA SER A 43 11.16 9.65 -10.73
C SER A 43 10.14 10.32 -9.82
N PHE A 44 9.81 9.70 -8.69
CA PHE A 44 8.92 10.26 -7.67
C PHE A 44 9.63 10.46 -6.35
N ASP A 45 9.24 11.51 -5.62
CA ASP A 45 9.75 11.73 -4.26
C ASP A 45 9.13 10.73 -3.27
N THR A 46 7.82 10.49 -3.37
CA THR A 46 7.10 9.62 -2.44
C THR A 46 6.09 8.73 -3.17
N GLY A 47 6.17 7.45 -2.91
CA GLY A 47 5.14 6.46 -3.26
C GLY A 47 4.24 6.18 -2.06
N ILE A 48 2.92 6.10 -2.28
CA ILE A 48 1.93 5.85 -1.23
C ILE A 48 1.14 4.60 -1.58
N LEU A 49 1.21 3.59 -0.69
CA LEU A 49 0.48 2.32 -0.79
C LEU A 49 -0.43 2.19 0.44
N LEU A 50 -1.73 2.35 0.25
CA LEU A 50 -2.69 2.33 1.36
C LEU A 50 -3.62 1.13 1.26
N THR A 51 -3.47 0.17 2.18
CA THR A 51 -4.36 -1.00 2.30
C THR A 51 -4.58 -1.77 0.99
N ILE A 52 -3.54 -1.88 0.16
CA ILE A 52 -3.60 -2.56 -1.13
C ILE A 52 -2.80 -3.86 -1.17
N LEU A 53 -1.78 -3.99 -0.33
CA LEU A 53 -0.87 -5.12 -0.41
C LEU A 53 -1.51 -6.43 0.05
N HIS A 54 -2.47 -6.38 0.98
CA HIS A 54 -3.18 -7.58 1.41
C HIS A 54 -4.18 -8.12 0.36
N HIS A 55 -4.47 -7.35 -0.69
CA HIS A 55 -5.26 -7.79 -1.85
C HIS A 55 -4.44 -8.51 -2.93
N THR A 56 -3.14 -8.70 -2.73
CA THR A 56 -2.26 -9.33 -3.71
C THR A 56 -1.40 -10.43 -3.12
N ASN A 57 -0.98 -11.38 -3.96
CA ASN A 57 0.02 -12.38 -3.62
C ASN A 57 1.45 -11.90 -3.94
N ASN A 58 1.62 -10.83 -4.69
CA ASN A 58 2.89 -10.33 -5.21
C ASN A 58 3.39 -9.09 -4.43
N GLN A 59 3.23 -9.11 -3.10
CA GLN A 59 3.57 -7.98 -2.23
C GLN A 59 5.03 -7.53 -2.38
N GLU A 60 5.96 -8.50 -2.48
CA GLU A 60 7.39 -8.25 -2.58
C GLU A 60 7.74 -7.51 -3.88
N GLU A 61 7.21 -7.96 -5.01
CA GLU A 61 7.43 -7.36 -6.32
C GLU A 61 6.85 -5.94 -6.38
N ILE A 62 5.64 -5.74 -5.85
CA ILE A 62 5.00 -4.42 -5.84
C ILE A 62 5.80 -3.42 -5.00
N ILE A 63 6.26 -3.83 -3.80
CA ILE A 63 7.08 -2.97 -2.94
C ILE A 63 8.42 -2.67 -3.61
N SER A 64 9.06 -3.66 -4.22
CA SER A 64 10.33 -3.48 -4.93
C SER A 64 10.21 -2.50 -6.09
N GLU A 65 9.16 -2.62 -6.91
CA GLU A 65 8.92 -1.69 -8.02
C GLU A 65 8.56 -0.28 -7.53
N ALA A 66 7.75 -0.18 -6.48
CA ALA A 66 7.47 1.11 -5.87
C ALA A 66 8.74 1.76 -5.31
N ALA A 67 9.62 0.99 -4.67
CA ALA A 67 10.91 1.46 -4.16
C ALA A 67 11.89 1.82 -5.28
N ARG A 68 11.80 1.17 -6.45
CA ARG A 68 12.60 1.53 -7.62
C ARG A 68 12.22 2.92 -8.14
N VAL A 69 10.93 3.19 -8.30
CA VAL A 69 10.46 4.46 -8.91
C VAL A 69 10.37 5.61 -7.91
N CYS A 70 10.31 5.34 -6.60
CA CYS A 70 10.18 6.34 -5.56
C CYS A 70 11.45 6.47 -4.69
N ARG A 71 11.69 7.66 -4.14
CA ARG A 71 12.78 7.91 -3.16
C ARG A 71 12.38 7.47 -1.76
N GLN A 72 11.10 7.58 -1.43
CA GLN A 72 10.50 7.23 -0.15
C GLN A 72 9.18 6.48 -0.39
N LEU A 73 8.84 5.55 0.50
CA LEU A 73 7.54 4.89 0.50
C LEU A 73 6.80 5.16 1.80
N ILE A 74 5.49 5.37 1.68
CA ILE A 74 4.56 5.36 2.80
C ILE A 74 3.61 4.17 2.57
N ILE A 75 3.71 3.16 3.44
CA ILE A 75 2.90 1.95 3.36
C ILE A 75 1.97 1.90 4.58
N MET A 76 0.67 1.86 4.35
CA MET A 76 -0.33 1.65 5.40
C MET A 76 -1.01 0.31 5.19
N GLU A 77 -1.05 -0.51 6.23
CA GLU A 77 -1.70 -1.84 6.20
C GLU A 77 -2.38 -2.16 7.51
N ASP A 78 -3.36 -3.04 7.42
CA ASP A 78 -4.01 -3.65 8.57
C ASP A 78 -3.18 -4.83 9.07
N ILE A 79 -2.87 -4.83 10.37
CA ILE A 79 -2.06 -5.84 11.01
C ILE A 79 -2.83 -6.54 12.13
N TYR A 80 -2.38 -7.73 12.47
CA TYR A 80 -2.91 -8.49 13.61
C TYR A 80 -1.78 -8.95 14.54
N SER A 81 -2.11 -9.16 15.81
CA SER A 81 -1.19 -9.68 16.82
C SER A 81 -1.59 -11.05 17.35
N THR A 82 -2.85 -11.45 17.15
CA THR A 82 -3.41 -12.74 17.60
C THR A 82 -4.23 -13.37 16.49
N GLN A 83 -4.43 -14.69 16.55
CA GLN A 83 -5.28 -15.41 15.59
C GLN A 83 -6.72 -14.88 15.59
N LEU A 84 -7.26 -14.54 16.75
CA LEU A 84 -8.60 -13.97 16.86
C LEU A 84 -8.69 -12.63 16.11
N GLN A 85 -7.69 -11.76 16.27
CA GLN A 85 -7.63 -10.51 15.53
C GLN A 85 -7.49 -10.73 14.02
N LYS A 86 -6.72 -11.74 13.59
CA LYS A 86 -6.59 -12.13 12.19
C LYS A 86 -7.96 -12.43 11.58
N TYR A 87 -8.73 -13.34 12.19
CA TYR A 87 -10.06 -13.68 11.68
C TYR A 87 -11.04 -12.53 11.75
N TYR A 88 -10.96 -11.70 12.78
CA TYR A 88 -11.78 -10.48 12.88
C TYR A 88 -11.46 -9.47 11.77
N THR A 89 -10.18 -9.22 11.49
CA THR A 89 -9.75 -8.37 10.39
C THR A 89 -10.24 -8.91 9.05
N PHE A 90 -10.09 -10.21 8.81
CA PHE A 90 -10.58 -10.85 7.58
C PHE A 90 -12.09 -10.75 7.42
N PHE A 91 -12.83 -10.92 8.52
CA PHE A 91 -14.30 -10.78 8.50
C PHE A 91 -14.71 -9.37 8.12
N LEU A 92 -14.11 -8.35 8.75
CA LEU A 92 -14.41 -6.96 8.45
C LEU A 92 -14.00 -6.58 7.02
N ASP A 93 -12.83 -7.00 6.58
CA ASP A 93 -12.36 -6.78 5.22
C ASP A 93 -13.28 -7.45 4.19
N SER A 94 -13.67 -8.70 4.41
CA SER A 94 -14.64 -9.39 3.57
C SER A 94 -16.00 -8.70 3.57
N PHE A 95 -16.45 -8.19 4.71
CA PHE A 95 -17.73 -7.49 4.82
C PHE A 95 -17.72 -6.16 4.05
N VAL A 96 -16.63 -5.40 4.14
CA VAL A 96 -16.46 -4.14 3.41
C VAL A 96 -16.29 -4.39 1.92
N ASN A 97 -15.53 -5.44 1.54
CA ASN A 97 -15.22 -5.78 0.14
C ASN A 97 -16.20 -6.78 -0.50
N MET A 98 -17.23 -7.22 0.22
CA MET A 98 -18.19 -8.24 -0.24
C MET A 98 -18.84 -7.95 -1.60
N PHE A 99 -18.79 -6.69 -2.04
CA PHE A 99 -19.36 -6.24 -3.31
C PHE A 99 -18.33 -5.87 -4.39
N TYR A 100 -17.00 -5.89 -4.11
CA TYR A 100 -16.03 -5.28 -5.02
C TYR A 100 -14.88 -6.18 -5.49
N SER A 101 -14.38 -7.14 -4.72
CA SER A 101 -13.29 -8.01 -5.18
C SER A 101 -13.01 -9.18 -4.22
N PRO A 102 -12.68 -10.38 -4.72
CA PRO A 102 -12.15 -11.45 -3.89
C PRO A 102 -10.79 -11.01 -3.32
N CYS A 103 -10.69 -10.94 -1.99
CA CYS A 103 -9.45 -10.61 -1.29
C CYS A 103 -8.73 -11.90 -0.87
N PRO A 104 -7.46 -12.12 -1.25
CA PRO A 104 -6.68 -13.29 -0.83
C PRO A 104 -6.30 -13.26 0.66
N HIS A 105 -6.62 -12.18 1.38
CA HIS A 105 -6.35 -12.00 2.81
C HIS A 105 -4.89 -12.28 3.19
N THR A 106 -3.95 -11.70 2.46
CA THR A 106 -2.52 -11.84 2.69
C THR A 106 -1.97 -10.87 3.74
N ASN A 107 -2.83 -10.39 4.66
CA ASN A 107 -2.42 -9.56 5.79
C ASN A 107 -1.29 -10.22 6.59
N ARG A 108 -0.32 -9.43 7.02
CA ARG A 108 0.84 -9.88 7.80
C ARG A 108 0.84 -9.27 9.20
N PRO A 109 1.41 -9.95 10.20
CA PRO A 109 1.77 -9.30 11.45
C PRO A 109 2.89 -8.26 11.24
N ASP A 110 2.98 -7.28 12.13
CA ASP A 110 3.97 -6.19 12.06
C ASP A 110 5.41 -6.68 11.86
N LYS A 111 5.77 -7.76 12.58
CA LYS A 111 7.11 -8.36 12.48
C LYS A 111 7.43 -8.83 11.06
N ASP A 112 6.45 -9.43 10.37
CA ASP A 112 6.66 -10.00 9.03
C ASP A 112 6.77 -8.90 7.98
N TRP A 113 6.05 -7.77 8.15
CA TRP A 113 6.25 -6.58 7.33
C TRP A 113 7.66 -6.02 7.48
N LYS A 114 8.14 -5.86 8.72
CA LYS A 114 9.49 -5.36 8.99
C LYS A 114 10.58 -6.28 8.45
N ASN A 115 10.39 -7.60 8.56
CA ASN A 115 11.31 -8.58 7.98
C ASN A 115 11.34 -8.49 6.43
N LEU A 116 10.18 -8.27 5.80
CA LEU A 116 10.10 -8.08 4.36
C LEU A 116 10.83 -6.81 3.92
N PHE A 117 10.64 -5.69 4.63
CA PHE A 117 11.34 -4.44 4.32
C PHE A 117 12.85 -4.59 4.46
N PHE A 118 13.31 -5.25 5.52
CA PHE A 118 14.73 -5.57 5.69
C PHE A 118 15.30 -6.43 4.54
N LYS A 119 14.55 -7.48 4.12
CA LYS A 119 14.93 -8.32 2.97
C LYS A 119 15.05 -7.50 1.68
N LEU A 120 14.23 -6.48 1.52
CA LEU A 120 14.22 -5.59 0.35
C LEU A 120 15.21 -4.42 0.44
N ASN A 121 16.09 -4.40 1.44
CA ASN A 121 17.03 -3.31 1.72
C ASN A 121 16.33 -1.94 1.83
N LEU A 122 15.18 -1.92 2.51
CA LEU A 122 14.43 -0.70 2.80
C LEU A 122 14.62 -0.29 4.26
N ASN A 123 15.17 0.90 4.46
CA ASN A 123 15.36 1.47 5.78
C ASN A 123 14.06 2.00 6.35
N LEU A 124 13.67 1.52 7.53
CA LEU A 124 12.48 1.96 8.25
C LEU A 124 12.79 3.25 9.01
N GLU A 125 12.31 4.40 8.50
CA GLU A 125 12.54 5.72 9.12
C GLU A 125 11.55 6.03 10.24
N ALA A 126 10.27 5.65 10.08
CA ALA A 126 9.24 5.87 11.09
C ALA A 126 8.13 4.81 11.01
N VAL A 127 7.48 4.59 12.15
CA VAL A 127 6.31 3.70 12.27
C VAL A 127 5.25 4.39 13.12
N TYR A 128 4.02 4.39 12.64
CA TYR A 128 2.87 4.92 13.36
C TYR A 128 1.79 3.85 13.48
N TYR A 129 1.23 3.70 14.67
CA TYR A 129 0.16 2.73 14.92
C TYR A 129 -1.15 3.45 15.24
N LYS A 130 -2.23 2.95 14.68
CA LYS A 130 -3.59 3.40 14.98
C LYS A 130 -4.48 2.19 15.21
N LYS A 131 -5.52 2.35 16.02
CA LYS A 131 -6.57 1.35 16.18
C LYS A 131 -7.90 1.97 15.77
N LEU A 132 -8.58 1.34 14.82
CA LEU A 132 -9.88 1.77 14.33
C LEU A 132 -10.83 0.57 14.33
N LEU A 133 -11.98 0.69 15.00
CA LEU A 133 -13.01 -0.36 15.09
C LEU A 133 -12.46 -1.76 15.47
N GLY A 134 -11.44 -1.81 16.33
CA GLY A 134 -10.81 -3.07 16.75
C GLY A 134 -9.67 -3.54 15.84
N VAL A 135 -9.58 -3.08 14.60
CA VAL A 135 -8.48 -3.36 13.67
C VAL A 135 -7.29 -2.49 14.02
N LYS A 136 -6.10 -3.09 14.01
CA LYS A 136 -4.83 -2.38 14.15
C LYS A 136 -4.32 -2.00 12.78
N GLN A 137 -4.11 -0.72 12.56
CA GLN A 137 -3.46 -0.18 11.38
C GLN A 137 -2.05 0.28 11.72
N VAL A 138 -1.16 0.14 10.77
CA VAL A 138 0.21 0.62 10.87
C VAL A 138 0.58 1.41 9.62
N VAL A 139 1.31 2.48 9.80
CA VAL A 139 1.93 3.25 8.70
C VAL A 139 3.44 3.13 8.85
N TYR A 140 4.09 2.64 7.83
CA TYR A 140 5.53 2.57 7.71
C TYR A 140 6.03 3.66 6.76
N VAL A 141 7.05 4.39 7.17
CA VAL A 141 7.80 5.31 6.33
C VAL A 141 9.15 4.66 6.02
N LEU A 142 9.40 4.41 4.75
CA LEU A 142 10.54 3.63 4.28
C LEU A 142 11.36 4.44 3.28
N LYS A 143 12.67 4.24 3.29
CA LYS A 143 13.59 4.82 2.32
C LYS A 143 14.47 3.74 1.73
N GLY A 144 14.60 3.73 0.41
CA GLY A 144 15.55 2.84 -0.26
C GLY A 144 16.98 3.23 0.10
N GLU A 145 17.88 2.26 0.22
CA GLU A 145 19.32 2.57 0.27
C GLU A 145 19.74 3.30 -1.02
N LYS A 146 20.73 4.18 -0.88
CA LYS A 146 21.27 4.96 -1.99
C LYS A 146 22.03 4.10 -2.97
#